data_1016e65f4318a8a05e95a4e54f5d2f82
#
_entry.id   1016e65f4318a8a05e95a4e54f5d2f82
#
_cell.length_a   1.000
_cell.length_b   1.000
_cell.length_c   1.000
_cell.angle_alpha   90.00
_cell.angle_beta   90.00
_cell.angle_gamma   90.00
#
_symmetry.space_group_name_H-M   'P 1'
#
loop_
_entity.id
_entity.type
_entity.pdbx_description
1 polymer ?
#
loop_
_entity_poly.entity_id
_entity_poly.type
_entity_poly.pdbx_seq_one_letter_code
_entity_poly.pdbx_strand_id
1 'polypeptide(L)'
;MERQEIIVRPARREDAPMIAEAVVMAVGYDTSHPLYAVFLELAGREVAQYSYRNSLVAEIDGAVAGAIVGYDGARLEELRAPIYPLLKEHLGEVPHIEDETEAGEYYLDSLGVLPAYRGLSVGTALLNAATERAFAEGHTRVGLIVDFDNPNAERLYSSLGFQRVGEKRFLGHRMWHMQRQRTSLKRIKITVKRITEYRDLMAEYENPIEHTCDMRLGQCFVVENCEKPEGMCQSAWETLYPFVRELAEGGGNFFDGWMRNPHSAMLSCNDGFRPVSFYVEVADNI
;
A
#
# COMPACT_ATOMS: atom_id res chain seq x y z
N MET A 1 -3.31 -26.68 -5.39
CA MET A 1 -2.70 -25.76 -6.36
C MET A 1 -1.78 -24.85 -5.56
N GLU A 2 -0.50 -24.90 -5.82
CA GLU A 2 0.44 -23.92 -5.26
C GLU A 2 0.01 -22.52 -5.70
N ARG A 3 -0.02 -21.59 -4.76
CA ARG A 3 -0.37 -20.20 -5.05
C ARG A 3 0.81 -19.59 -5.79
N GLN A 4 0.65 -19.25 -7.06
CA GLN A 4 1.71 -18.58 -7.82
C GLN A 4 2.05 -17.27 -7.11
N GLU A 5 3.34 -17.04 -6.88
CA GLU A 5 3.83 -15.84 -6.22
C GLU A 5 3.79 -14.67 -7.20
N ILE A 6 3.12 -13.57 -6.79
CA ILE A 6 3.10 -12.33 -7.56
C ILE A 6 4.16 -11.40 -6.97
N ILE A 7 5.16 -11.07 -7.76
CA ILE A 7 6.21 -10.13 -7.40
C ILE A 7 5.90 -8.78 -8.06
N VAL A 8 5.73 -7.72 -7.26
CA VAL A 8 5.59 -6.36 -7.78
C VAL A 8 6.88 -5.60 -7.55
N ARG A 9 7.39 -4.97 -8.61
CA ARG A 9 8.63 -4.19 -8.57
C ARG A 9 8.51 -2.86 -9.33
N PRO A 10 9.38 -1.88 -9.05
CA PRO A 10 9.54 -0.71 -9.93
C PRO A 10 9.85 -1.14 -11.36
N ALA A 11 9.20 -0.46 -12.31
CA ALA A 11 9.46 -0.72 -13.71
C ALA A 11 10.84 -0.22 -14.11
N ARG A 12 11.40 -0.88 -15.12
CA ARG A 12 12.65 -0.52 -15.79
C ARG A 12 12.35 -0.07 -17.22
N ARG A 13 13.33 0.51 -17.87
CA ARG A 13 13.14 1.00 -19.25
C ARG A 13 12.75 -0.13 -20.23
N GLU A 14 13.22 -1.35 -20.01
CA GLU A 14 12.85 -2.52 -20.78
C GLU A 14 11.39 -2.94 -20.63
N ASP A 15 10.71 -2.50 -19.57
CA ASP A 15 9.27 -2.76 -19.34
C ASP A 15 8.36 -1.79 -20.12
N ALA A 16 8.92 -0.83 -20.88
CA ALA A 16 8.15 0.15 -21.65
C ALA A 16 7.06 -0.48 -22.53
N PRO A 17 7.25 -1.62 -23.18
CA PRO A 17 6.18 -2.28 -23.95
C PRO A 17 4.98 -2.66 -23.08
N MET A 18 5.19 -3.21 -21.88
CA MET A 18 4.11 -3.59 -20.97
C MET A 18 3.38 -2.35 -20.42
N ILE A 19 4.11 -1.29 -20.11
CA ILE A 19 3.51 -0.02 -19.66
C ILE A 19 2.63 0.55 -20.77
N ALA A 20 3.14 0.62 -22.01
CA ALA A 20 2.37 1.12 -23.15
C ALA A 20 1.10 0.28 -23.41
N GLU A 21 1.21 -1.06 -23.27
CA GLU A 21 0.06 -1.96 -23.40
C GLU A 21 -0.96 -1.73 -22.27
N ALA A 22 -0.51 -1.53 -21.04
CA ALA A 22 -1.39 -1.21 -19.92
C ALA A 22 -2.15 0.10 -20.15
N VAL A 23 -1.48 1.15 -20.65
CA VAL A 23 -2.08 2.44 -20.91
C VAL A 23 -3.08 2.36 -22.07
N VAL A 24 -2.71 1.72 -23.19
CA VAL A 24 -3.61 1.62 -24.34
C VAL A 24 -4.85 0.78 -24.02
N MET A 25 -4.72 -0.25 -23.20
CA MET A 25 -5.84 -1.03 -22.67
C MET A 25 -6.76 -0.19 -21.77
N ALA A 26 -6.20 0.67 -20.95
CA ALA A 26 -6.97 1.53 -20.04
C ALA A 26 -7.87 2.52 -20.81
N VAL A 27 -7.44 2.97 -21.97
CA VAL A 27 -8.25 3.82 -22.86
C VAL A 27 -9.09 3.03 -23.89
N GLY A 28 -9.20 1.71 -23.72
CA GLY A 28 -10.13 0.85 -24.48
C GLY A 28 -9.61 0.36 -25.84
N TYR A 29 -8.30 0.45 -26.09
CA TYR A 29 -7.68 -0.01 -27.33
C TYR A 29 -6.72 -1.18 -27.10
N ASP A 30 -6.14 -1.70 -28.17
CA ASP A 30 -5.09 -2.71 -28.15
C ASP A 30 -3.80 -2.20 -28.81
N THR A 31 -2.77 -3.03 -28.83
CA THR A 31 -1.43 -2.67 -29.35
C THR A 31 -1.39 -2.40 -30.87
N SER A 32 -2.47 -2.64 -31.60
CA SER A 32 -2.58 -2.28 -33.03
C SER A 32 -2.96 -0.81 -33.25
N HIS A 33 -3.48 -0.14 -32.20
CA HIS A 33 -3.89 1.25 -32.29
C HIS A 33 -2.68 2.21 -32.33
N PRO A 34 -2.70 3.30 -33.13
CA PRO A 34 -1.59 4.26 -33.25
C PRO A 34 -1.11 4.85 -31.92
N LEU A 35 -2.00 4.99 -30.93
CA LEU A 35 -1.64 5.46 -29.58
C LEU A 35 -0.62 4.55 -28.86
N TYR A 36 -0.55 3.26 -29.21
CA TYR A 36 0.47 2.37 -28.64
C TYR A 36 1.88 2.88 -28.88
N ALA A 37 2.20 3.38 -30.10
CA ALA A 37 3.51 3.94 -30.39
C ALA A 37 3.81 5.20 -29.57
N VAL A 38 2.81 6.05 -29.35
CA VAL A 38 2.91 7.23 -28.48
C VAL A 38 3.24 6.83 -27.05
N PHE A 39 2.49 5.89 -26.50
CA PHE A 39 2.69 5.44 -25.10
C PHE A 39 4.00 4.66 -24.93
N LEU A 40 4.43 3.90 -25.95
CA LEU A 40 5.71 3.19 -25.93
C LEU A 40 6.89 4.15 -25.83
N GLU A 41 6.86 5.24 -26.61
CA GLU A 41 7.89 6.25 -26.55
C GLU A 41 7.90 6.98 -25.19
N LEU A 42 6.72 7.37 -24.67
CA LEU A 42 6.60 8.00 -23.37
C LEU A 42 7.06 7.09 -22.23
N ALA A 43 6.73 5.80 -22.28
CA ALA A 43 7.15 4.81 -21.29
C ALA A 43 8.67 4.65 -21.20
N GLY A 44 9.38 4.83 -22.30
CA GLY A 44 10.85 4.81 -22.34
C GLY A 44 11.55 6.07 -21.85
N ARG A 45 10.82 7.17 -21.59
CA ARG A 45 11.35 8.46 -21.11
C ARG A 45 11.49 8.47 -19.60
N GLU A 46 12.41 9.28 -19.06
CA GLU A 46 12.56 9.48 -17.61
C GLU A 46 11.49 10.42 -17.05
N VAL A 47 11.11 11.44 -17.83
CA VAL A 47 10.13 12.45 -17.44
C VAL A 47 9.01 12.47 -18.48
N ALA A 48 7.92 11.79 -18.17
CA ALA A 48 6.67 11.76 -18.92
C ALA A 48 5.57 11.17 -18.05
N GLN A 49 4.31 11.40 -18.37
CA GLN A 49 3.15 10.88 -17.64
C GLN A 49 3.24 9.36 -17.48
N TYR A 50 3.50 8.65 -18.56
CA TYR A 50 3.58 7.18 -18.62
C TYR A 50 5.00 6.62 -18.48
N SER A 51 5.94 7.39 -17.94
CA SER A 51 7.33 6.97 -17.75
C SER A 51 7.45 5.67 -16.95
N TYR A 52 8.44 4.85 -17.29
CA TYR A 52 8.81 3.68 -16.46
C TYR A 52 9.14 4.08 -15.01
N ARG A 53 9.60 5.31 -14.76
CA ARG A 53 9.86 5.80 -13.40
C ARG A 53 8.59 6.01 -12.58
N ASN A 54 7.48 6.24 -13.23
CA ASN A 54 6.16 6.39 -12.62
C ASN A 54 5.40 5.06 -12.51
N SER A 55 6.01 3.95 -12.90
CA SER A 55 5.31 2.69 -13.10
C SER A 55 5.82 1.59 -12.18
N LEU A 56 4.93 0.65 -11.84
CA LEU A 56 5.24 -0.65 -11.27
C LEU A 56 4.80 -1.73 -12.25
N VAL A 57 5.53 -2.86 -12.24
CA VAL A 57 5.15 -4.06 -12.98
C VAL A 57 4.99 -5.25 -12.05
N ALA A 58 4.07 -6.14 -12.38
CA ALA A 58 3.88 -7.41 -11.68
C ALA A 58 4.44 -8.56 -12.52
N GLU A 59 5.13 -9.47 -11.86
CA GLU A 59 5.69 -10.69 -12.44
C GLU A 59 5.07 -11.93 -11.81
N ILE A 60 4.84 -12.95 -12.62
CA ILE A 60 4.49 -14.31 -12.21
C ILE A 60 5.45 -15.25 -12.90
N ASP A 61 6.16 -16.09 -12.16
CA ASP A 61 7.15 -17.04 -12.68
C ASP A 61 8.20 -16.38 -13.59
N GLY A 62 8.60 -15.13 -13.27
CA GLY A 62 9.57 -14.34 -14.03
C GLY A 62 9.05 -13.69 -15.32
N ALA A 63 7.75 -13.87 -15.64
CA ALA A 63 7.11 -13.22 -16.78
C ALA A 63 6.30 -11.99 -16.32
N VAL A 64 6.43 -10.87 -17.02
CA VAL A 64 5.65 -9.66 -16.73
C VAL A 64 4.19 -9.89 -17.09
N ALA A 65 3.31 -9.70 -16.09
CA ALA A 65 1.88 -10.02 -16.16
C ALA A 65 0.98 -8.78 -16.25
N GLY A 66 1.49 -7.61 -15.86
CA GLY A 66 0.74 -6.36 -15.87
C GLY A 66 1.57 -5.17 -15.39
N ALA A 67 1.02 -3.97 -15.54
CA ALA A 67 1.62 -2.72 -15.09
C ALA A 67 0.58 -1.75 -14.53
N ILE A 68 1.04 -0.86 -13.65
CA ILE A 68 0.29 0.29 -13.17
C ILE A 68 1.15 1.54 -13.26
N VAL A 69 0.56 2.65 -13.68
CA VAL A 69 1.17 3.97 -13.74
C VAL A 69 0.57 4.84 -12.64
N GLY A 70 1.42 5.58 -11.91
CA GLY A 70 0.95 6.54 -10.93
C GLY A 70 1.98 7.63 -10.67
N TYR A 71 1.52 8.84 -10.35
CA TYR A 71 2.35 10.02 -10.17
C TYR A 71 1.66 11.04 -9.26
N ASP A 72 2.44 12.01 -8.74
CA ASP A 72 1.90 13.15 -8.00
C ASP A 72 1.04 14.01 -8.94
N GLY A 73 -0.25 14.19 -8.61
CA GLY A 73 -1.20 15.00 -9.38
C GLY A 73 -0.76 16.46 -9.55
N ALA A 74 0.05 16.99 -8.64
CA ALA A 74 0.62 18.34 -8.78
C ALA A 74 1.58 18.48 -9.98
N ARG A 75 2.10 17.35 -10.52
CA ARG A 75 3.02 17.31 -11.65
C ARG A 75 2.33 17.02 -13.00
N LEU A 76 1.01 16.99 -13.03
CA LEU A 76 0.26 16.60 -14.21
C LEU A 76 0.68 17.38 -15.47
N GLU A 77 0.73 18.71 -15.42
CA GLU A 77 1.11 19.54 -16.57
C GLU A 77 2.52 19.23 -17.07
N GLU A 78 3.50 19.15 -16.14
CA GLU A 78 4.89 18.81 -16.47
C GLU A 78 5.01 17.46 -17.14
N LEU A 79 4.36 16.44 -16.55
CA LEU A 79 4.45 15.07 -17.01
C LEU A 79 3.67 14.82 -18.32
N ARG A 80 2.58 15.56 -18.54
CA ARG A 80 1.75 15.47 -19.74
C ARG A 80 2.34 16.22 -20.94
N ALA A 81 3.10 17.28 -20.70
CA ALA A 81 3.65 18.11 -21.79
C ALA A 81 4.31 17.31 -22.94
N PRO A 82 5.08 16.23 -22.68
CA PRO A 82 5.68 15.43 -23.75
C PRO A 82 4.71 14.66 -24.65
N ILE A 83 3.44 14.49 -24.26
CA ILE A 83 2.47 13.73 -25.07
C ILE A 83 1.99 14.52 -26.30
N TYR A 84 1.85 15.84 -26.17
CA TYR A 84 1.24 16.66 -27.20
C TYR A 84 1.97 16.63 -28.56
N PRO A 85 3.31 16.78 -28.62
CA PRO A 85 4.02 16.66 -29.88
C PRO A 85 3.90 15.27 -30.50
N LEU A 86 3.87 14.21 -29.70
CA LEU A 86 3.73 12.83 -30.17
C LEU A 86 2.31 12.56 -30.71
N LEU A 87 1.26 13.07 -30.06
CA LEU A 87 -0.10 12.99 -30.58
C LEU A 87 -0.20 13.68 -31.96
N LYS A 88 0.40 14.86 -32.09
CA LYS A 88 0.42 15.58 -33.36
C LYS A 88 1.16 14.79 -34.46
N GLU A 89 2.27 14.18 -34.11
CA GLU A 89 3.10 13.37 -35.04
C GLU A 89 2.36 12.10 -35.49
N HIS A 90 1.78 11.35 -34.55
CA HIS A 90 1.19 10.04 -34.84
C HIS A 90 -0.28 10.10 -35.25
N LEU A 91 -1.05 11.11 -34.79
CA LEU A 91 -2.48 11.23 -35.08
C LEU A 91 -2.82 12.40 -36.01
N GLY A 92 -1.88 13.30 -36.26
CA GLY A 92 -2.09 14.50 -37.07
C GLY A 92 -2.79 15.66 -36.35
N GLU A 93 -3.30 15.44 -35.13
CA GLU A 93 -4.00 16.41 -34.31
C GLU A 93 -3.62 16.29 -32.84
N VAL A 94 -3.96 17.33 -32.07
CA VAL A 94 -3.80 17.36 -30.63
C VAL A 94 -5.19 17.49 -30.01
N PRO A 95 -5.78 16.41 -29.51
CA PRO A 95 -7.09 16.48 -28.86
C PRO A 95 -7.01 17.28 -27.57
N HIS A 96 -8.13 17.88 -27.16
CA HIS A 96 -8.26 18.40 -25.80
C HIS A 96 -8.37 17.24 -24.83
N ILE A 97 -7.48 17.24 -23.82
CA ILE A 97 -7.45 16.23 -22.77
C ILE A 97 -7.78 16.95 -21.46
N GLU A 98 -8.89 16.55 -20.84
CA GLU A 98 -9.30 17.09 -19.54
C GLU A 98 -8.35 16.64 -18.42
N ASP A 99 -8.35 17.38 -17.31
CA ASP A 99 -7.52 17.03 -16.14
C ASP A 99 -8.20 15.96 -15.28
N GLU A 100 -7.63 14.77 -15.30
CA GLU A 100 -8.11 13.62 -14.52
C GLU A 100 -7.72 13.70 -13.03
N THR A 101 -6.69 14.47 -12.68
CA THR A 101 -6.19 14.63 -11.31
C THR A 101 -5.84 16.07 -10.99
N GLU A 102 -5.45 16.33 -9.75
CA GLU A 102 -5.08 17.65 -9.24
C GLU A 102 -4.06 17.55 -8.12
N ALA A 103 -3.46 18.68 -7.73
CA ALA A 103 -2.53 18.73 -6.59
C ALA A 103 -3.18 18.24 -5.29
N GLY A 104 -2.41 17.49 -4.49
CA GLY A 104 -2.83 16.98 -3.19
C GLY A 104 -3.23 15.52 -3.19
N GLU A 105 -3.14 14.81 -4.32
CA GLU A 105 -3.24 13.37 -4.39
C GLU A 105 -2.10 12.76 -5.21
N TYR A 106 -1.74 11.52 -4.89
CA TYR A 106 -1.00 10.65 -5.80
C TYR A 106 -2.02 9.96 -6.69
N TYR A 107 -1.90 10.12 -7.99
CA TYR A 107 -2.89 9.63 -8.94
C TYR A 107 -2.47 8.32 -9.57
N LEU A 108 -3.35 7.32 -9.52
CA LEU A 108 -3.22 6.05 -10.24
C LEU A 108 -3.93 6.19 -11.58
N ASP A 109 -3.14 6.37 -12.63
CA ASP A 109 -3.59 6.71 -13.97
C ASP A 109 -4.11 5.48 -14.74
N SER A 110 -3.23 4.52 -14.98
CA SER A 110 -3.52 3.39 -15.85
C SER A 110 -3.12 2.08 -15.21
N LEU A 111 -4.03 1.10 -15.25
CA LEU A 111 -3.80 -0.28 -14.78
C LEU A 111 -4.14 -1.25 -15.92
N GLY A 112 -3.18 -2.06 -16.33
CA GLY A 112 -3.37 -3.12 -17.31
C GLY A 112 -2.83 -4.45 -16.83
N VAL A 113 -3.63 -5.51 -17.02
CA VAL A 113 -3.23 -6.90 -16.77
C VAL A 113 -3.46 -7.71 -18.04
N LEU A 114 -2.42 -8.39 -18.50
CA LEU A 114 -2.49 -9.23 -19.68
C LEU A 114 -3.59 -10.30 -19.55
N PRO A 115 -4.32 -10.60 -20.63
CA PRO A 115 -5.47 -11.53 -20.57
C PRO A 115 -5.15 -12.88 -19.93
N ALA A 116 -3.97 -13.42 -20.18
CA ALA A 116 -3.54 -14.72 -19.62
C ALA A 116 -3.38 -14.72 -18.09
N TYR A 117 -3.24 -13.56 -17.45
CA TYR A 117 -3.02 -13.41 -16.01
C TYR A 117 -4.21 -12.78 -15.27
N ARG A 118 -5.33 -12.57 -15.97
CA ARG A 118 -6.56 -12.07 -15.34
C ARG A 118 -7.15 -13.12 -14.40
N GLY A 119 -7.81 -12.64 -13.33
CA GLY A 119 -8.37 -13.53 -12.30
C GLY A 119 -7.36 -14.07 -11.28
N LEU A 120 -6.04 -13.81 -11.48
CA LEU A 120 -4.97 -14.22 -10.57
C LEU A 120 -4.59 -13.15 -9.51
N SER A 121 -5.42 -12.14 -9.30
CA SER A 121 -5.20 -11.04 -8.33
C SER A 121 -4.04 -10.09 -8.67
N VAL A 122 -3.52 -10.10 -9.89
CA VAL A 122 -2.41 -9.23 -10.34
C VAL A 122 -2.79 -7.74 -10.21
N GLY A 123 -3.99 -7.36 -10.66
CA GLY A 123 -4.46 -5.96 -10.52
C GLY A 123 -4.56 -5.51 -9.07
N THR A 124 -5.02 -6.37 -8.17
CA THR A 124 -5.06 -6.11 -6.73
C THR A 124 -3.65 -5.89 -6.15
N ALA A 125 -2.70 -6.74 -6.54
CA ALA A 125 -1.31 -6.62 -6.09
C ALA A 125 -0.67 -5.31 -6.56
N LEU A 126 -0.88 -4.92 -7.83
CA LEU A 126 -0.39 -3.65 -8.39
C LEU A 126 -1.01 -2.43 -7.70
N LEU A 127 -2.33 -2.43 -7.48
CA LEU A 127 -3.04 -1.33 -6.80
C LEU A 127 -2.55 -1.14 -5.36
N ASN A 128 -2.40 -2.23 -4.60
CA ASN A 128 -1.88 -2.17 -3.25
C ASN A 128 -0.43 -1.66 -3.23
N ALA A 129 0.44 -2.21 -4.07
CA ALA A 129 1.84 -1.80 -4.12
C ALA A 129 2.01 -0.32 -4.51
N ALA A 130 1.23 0.17 -5.49
CA ALA A 130 1.25 1.57 -5.90
C ALA A 130 0.71 2.50 -4.79
N THR A 131 -0.33 2.09 -4.09
CA THR A 131 -0.89 2.82 -2.95
C THR A 131 0.10 2.91 -1.79
N GLU A 132 0.73 1.80 -1.42
CA GLU A 132 1.74 1.77 -0.35
C GLU A 132 2.97 2.59 -0.72
N ARG A 133 3.41 2.53 -1.98
CA ARG A 133 4.48 3.39 -2.50
C ARG A 133 4.14 4.87 -2.32
N ALA A 134 2.94 5.30 -2.75
CA ALA A 134 2.49 6.68 -2.60
C ALA A 134 2.49 7.13 -1.13
N PHE A 135 2.02 6.29 -0.21
CA PHE A 135 2.03 6.58 1.22
C PHE A 135 3.45 6.65 1.82
N ALA A 136 4.36 5.79 1.34
CA ALA A 136 5.77 5.83 1.74
C ALA A 136 6.49 7.09 1.22
N GLU A 137 6.11 7.59 0.05
CA GLU A 137 6.60 8.84 -0.53
C GLU A 137 6.00 10.10 0.15
N GLY A 138 5.11 9.93 1.15
CA GLY A 138 4.57 11.01 1.98
C GLY A 138 3.21 11.54 1.54
N HIS A 139 2.61 10.98 0.49
CA HIS A 139 1.25 11.35 0.10
C HIS A 139 0.25 10.87 1.15
N THR A 140 -0.79 11.66 1.39
CA THR A 140 -1.86 11.33 2.34
C THR A 140 -3.12 10.81 1.65
N ARG A 141 -3.21 10.98 0.33
CA ARG A 141 -4.34 10.59 -0.51
C ARG A 141 -3.84 9.96 -1.81
N VAL A 142 -4.47 8.88 -2.20
CA VAL A 142 -4.27 8.22 -3.50
C VAL A 142 -5.59 8.28 -4.24
N GLY A 143 -5.59 8.85 -5.44
CA GLY A 143 -6.77 9.04 -6.27
C GLY A 143 -6.73 8.19 -7.55
N LEU A 144 -7.89 7.95 -8.12
CA LEU A 144 -8.11 7.38 -9.44
C LEU A 144 -9.47 7.81 -9.99
N ILE A 145 -9.69 7.65 -11.29
CA ILE A 145 -11.00 7.76 -11.88
C ILE A 145 -11.45 6.41 -12.44
N VAL A 146 -12.76 6.18 -12.45
CA VAL A 146 -13.39 4.98 -13.01
C VAL A 146 -14.66 5.34 -13.75
N ASP A 147 -14.83 4.80 -14.96
CA ASP A 147 -16.01 5.02 -15.77
C ASP A 147 -17.28 4.54 -15.04
N PHE A 148 -18.36 5.31 -15.14
CA PHE A 148 -19.66 4.94 -14.57
C PHE A 148 -20.15 3.60 -15.11
N ASP A 149 -19.77 3.27 -16.35
CA ASP A 149 -20.14 2.03 -17.03
C ASP A 149 -19.21 0.84 -16.67
N ASN A 150 -18.24 1.05 -15.75
CA ASN A 150 -17.33 -0.02 -15.26
C ASN A 150 -17.54 -0.38 -13.78
N PRO A 151 -18.70 -0.95 -13.39
CA PRO A 151 -18.98 -1.30 -12.00
C PRO A 151 -18.09 -2.40 -11.42
N ASN A 152 -17.42 -3.18 -12.29
CA ASN A 152 -16.49 -4.21 -11.86
C ASN A 152 -15.20 -3.60 -11.30
N ALA A 153 -14.64 -2.63 -12.02
CA ALA A 153 -13.47 -1.89 -11.55
C ALA A 153 -13.80 -1.09 -10.28
N GLU A 154 -14.96 -0.43 -10.24
CA GLU A 154 -15.40 0.29 -9.05
C GLU A 154 -15.51 -0.62 -7.82
N ARG A 155 -16.09 -1.83 -7.96
CA ARG A 155 -16.14 -2.80 -6.85
C ARG A 155 -14.76 -3.22 -6.38
N LEU A 156 -13.81 -3.42 -7.31
CA LEU A 156 -12.43 -3.72 -6.96
C LEU A 156 -11.81 -2.58 -6.14
N TYR A 157 -11.92 -1.34 -6.60
CA TYR A 157 -11.36 -0.17 -5.91
C TYR A 157 -12.01 0.02 -4.53
N SER A 158 -13.33 -0.12 -4.44
CA SER A 158 -14.06 -0.04 -3.16
C SER A 158 -13.60 -1.12 -2.17
N SER A 159 -13.34 -2.34 -2.64
CA SER A 159 -12.82 -3.44 -1.80
C SER A 159 -11.40 -3.16 -1.27
N LEU A 160 -10.65 -2.27 -1.92
CA LEU A 160 -9.32 -1.81 -1.52
C LEU A 160 -9.35 -0.51 -0.70
N GLY A 161 -10.54 -0.05 -0.30
CA GLY A 161 -10.72 1.12 0.55
C GLY A 161 -10.82 2.46 -0.18
N PHE A 162 -10.92 2.47 -1.51
CA PHE A 162 -11.22 3.70 -2.26
C PHE A 162 -12.70 4.05 -2.10
N GLN A 163 -12.99 5.32 -1.91
CA GLN A 163 -14.34 5.86 -1.76
C GLN A 163 -14.59 6.93 -2.81
N ARG A 164 -15.82 7.03 -3.31
CA ARG A 164 -16.24 8.11 -4.22
C ARG A 164 -16.11 9.45 -3.49
N VAL A 165 -15.38 10.40 -4.08
CA VAL A 165 -15.22 11.76 -3.55
C VAL A 165 -15.80 12.82 -4.48
N GLY A 166 -16.07 12.47 -5.73
CA GLY A 166 -16.65 13.37 -6.72
C GLY A 166 -16.83 12.71 -8.07
N GLU A 167 -17.15 13.55 -9.06
CA GLU A 167 -17.26 13.18 -10.46
C GLU A 167 -16.27 14.00 -11.29
N LYS A 168 -15.72 13.39 -12.33
CA LYS A 168 -14.89 14.06 -13.33
C LYS A 168 -15.42 13.73 -14.74
N ARG A 169 -15.05 14.53 -15.71
CA ARG A 169 -15.19 14.19 -17.14
C ARG A 169 -13.80 13.91 -17.69
N PHE A 170 -13.68 12.86 -18.47
CA PHE A 170 -12.43 12.51 -19.12
C PHE A 170 -12.72 11.78 -20.43
N LEU A 171 -12.13 12.28 -21.53
CA LEU A 171 -12.33 11.76 -22.89
C LEU A 171 -13.82 11.61 -23.28
N GLY A 172 -14.66 12.55 -22.83
CA GLY A 172 -16.10 12.55 -23.09
C GLY A 172 -16.94 11.66 -22.17
N HIS A 173 -16.33 10.85 -21.30
CA HIS A 173 -17.01 9.97 -20.36
C HIS A 173 -17.21 10.64 -19.00
N ARG A 174 -18.25 10.20 -18.27
CA ARG A 174 -18.44 10.53 -16.85
C ARG A 174 -17.71 9.51 -16.00
N MET A 175 -16.88 9.99 -15.09
CA MET A 175 -16.06 9.18 -14.23
C MET A 175 -16.36 9.44 -12.76
N TRP A 176 -16.41 8.41 -11.93
CA TRP A 176 -16.26 8.56 -10.49
C TRP A 176 -14.82 8.91 -10.18
N HIS A 177 -14.59 10.01 -9.48
CA HIS A 177 -13.32 10.26 -8.80
C HIS A 177 -13.37 9.54 -7.46
N MET A 178 -12.44 8.61 -7.25
CA MET A 178 -12.35 7.83 -6.03
C MET A 178 -11.01 8.08 -5.36
N GLN A 179 -11.01 8.15 -4.03
CA GLN A 179 -9.78 8.33 -3.25
C GLN A 179 -9.70 7.33 -2.11
N ARG A 180 -8.47 6.87 -1.82
CA ARG A 180 -8.11 6.18 -0.58
C ARG A 180 -7.21 7.10 0.23
N GLN A 181 -7.59 7.36 1.47
CA GLN A 181 -6.78 8.15 2.39
C GLN A 181 -5.81 7.24 3.15
N ARG A 182 -4.62 7.77 3.45
CA ARG A 182 -3.72 7.12 4.38
C ARG A 182 -4.39 7.09 5.75
N THR A 183 -4.60 5.90 6.29
CA THR A 183 -5.03 5.77 7.68
C THR A 183 -3.89 6.27 8.55
N SER A 184 -4.13 7.33 9.32
CA SER A 184 -3.16 7.76 10.32
C SER A 184 -3.07 6.66 11.37
N LEU A 185 -1.88 6.09 11.56
CA LEU A 185 -1.66 5.09 12.59
C LEU A 185 -1.91 5.74 13.96
N LYS A 186 -2.74 5.08 14.78
CA LYS A 186 -2.96 5.48 16.16
C LYS A 186 -1.70 5.22 16.97
N ARG A 187 -1.39 6.09 17.91
CA ARG A 187 -0.35 5.84 18.89
C ARG A 187 -0.79 4.72 19.83
N ILE A 188 0.14 3.84 20.18
CA ILE A 188 -0.13 2.70 21.06
C ILE A 188 0.67 2.86 22.32
N LYS A 189 0.02 2.68 23.48
CA LYS A 189 0.65 2.65 24.78
C LYS A 189 0.82 1.20 25.25
N ILE A 190 2.03 0.87 25.63
CA ILE A 190 2.37 -0.43 26.21
C ILE A 190 2.76 -0.21 27.67
N THR A 191 2.11 -0.89 28.60
CA THR A 191 2.38 -0.75 30.05
C THR A 191 2.74 -2.11 30.62
N VAL A 192 3.86 -2.22 31.34
CA VAL A 192 4.24 -3.41 32.10
C VAL A 192 3.30 -3.57 33.30
N LYS A 193 2.50 -4.64 33.30
CA LYS A 193 1.48 -4.90 34.35
C LYS A 193 1.90 -5.96 35.36
N ARG A 194 2.77 -6.89 34.98
CA ARG A 194 3.24 -7.93 35.89
C ARG A 194 4.60 -8.45 35.42
N ILE A 195 5.45 -8.78 36.38
CA ILE A 195 6.69 -9.53 36.20
C ILE A 195 6.53 -10.79 37.06
N THR A 196 6.72 -11.96 36.48
CA THR A 196 6.55 -13.25 37.13
C THR A 196 7.85 -14.02 37.07
N GLU A 197 8.13 -14.84 38.11
CA GLU A 197 9.27 -15.77 38.15
C GLU A 197 8.76 -17.17 38.44
N TYR A 198 9.11 -18.13 37.64
CA TYR A 198 8.83 -19.55 37.83
C TYR A 198 10.07 -20.22 38.38
N ARG A 199 10.32 -20.08 39.71
CA ARG A 199 11.56 -20.50 40.38
C ARG A 199 11.79 -21.99 40.32
N ASP A 200 10.75 -22.80 40.28
CA ASP A 200 10.80 -24.25 40.10
C ASP A 200 11.35 -24.62 38.73
N LEU A 201 10.83 -23.98 37.66
CA LEU A 201 11.31 -24.20 36.29
C LEU A 201 12.74 -23.69 36.08
N MET A 202 13.08 -22.55 36.70
CA MET A 202 14.43 -22.01 36.64
C MET A 202 15.45 -22.96 37.33
N ALA A 203 15.07 -23.53 38.47
CA ALA A 203 15.96 -24.44 39.21
C ALA A 203 16.20 -25.75 38.45
N GLU A 204 15.24 -26.19 37.63
CA GLU A 204 15.32 -27.47 36.94
C GLU A 204 15.94 -27.34 35.52
N TYR A 205 15.66 -26.24 34.81
CA TYR A 205 15.94 -26.14 33.39
C TYR A 205 16.83 -24.98 32.97
N GLU A 206 17.09 -23.97 33.82
CA GLU A 206 17.84 -22.78 33.45
C GLU A 206 19.32 -22.88 33.83
N ASN A 207 20.20 -22.56 32.89
CA ASN A 207 21.60 -22.35 33.22
C ASN A 207 21.78 -20.98 33.92
N PRO A 208 22.82 -20.82 34.78
CA PRO A 208 23.14 -19.53 35.35
C PRO A 208 23.29 -18.45 34.26
N ILE A 209 22.55 -17.34 34.40
CA ILE A 209 22.62 -16.21 33.49
C ILE A 209 23.11 -14.95 34.24
N GLU A 210 23.89 -14.11 33.54
CA GLU A 210 24.47 -12.90 34.14
C GLU A 210 23.48 -11.75 34.18
N HIS A 211 22.59 -11.65 33.18
CA HIS A 211 21.62 -10.59 33.03
C HIS A 211 20.24 -11.11 32.71
N THR A 212 19.26 -10.54 33.39
CA THR A 212 17.81 -10.75 33.10
C THR A 212 17.23 -9.54 32.38
N CYS A 213 15.94 -9.61 32.05
CA CYS A 213 15.18 -8.53 31.46
C CYS A 213 15.11 -7.31 32.42
N ASP A 214 15.42 -6.10 31.93
CA ASP A 214 15.41 -4.84 32.69
C ASP A 214 14.02 -4.18 32.81
N MET A 215 12.94 -4.88 32.48
CA MET A 215 11.58 -4.35 32.56
C MET A 215 11.17 -4.07 34.01
N ARG A 216 10.48 -2.96 34.22
CA ARG A 216 10.02 -2.53 35.55
C ARG A 216 8.49 -2.47 35.60
N LEU A 217 7.92 -2.90 36.69
CA LEU A 217 6.47 -2.78 36.91
C LEU A 217 5.99 -1.32 36.76
N GLY A 218 4.96 -1.11 35.97
CA GLY A 218 4.44 0.22 35.65
C GLY A 218 5.19 0.98 34.56
N GLN A 219 6.31 0.46 34.05
CA GLN A 219 7.02 1.06 32.93
C GLN A 219 6.08 1.18 31.71
N CYS A 220 6.13 2.35 31.06
CA CYS A 220 5.29 2.66 29.91
C CYS A 220 6.16 2.96 28.69
N PHE A 221 5.69 2.50 27.53
CA PHE A 221 6.25 2.82 26.23
C PHE A 221 5.15 3.39 25.36
N VAL A 222 5.48 4.39 24.52
CA VAL A 222 4.61 4.92 23.48
C VAL A 222 5.19 4.49 22.14
N VAL A 223 4.37 3.83 21.34
CA VAL A 223 4.71 3.39 20.00
C VAL A 223 4.10 4.38 19.01
N GLU A 224 4.93 4.95 18.17
CA GLU A 224 4.55 5.79 17.04
C GLU A 224 4.93 5.08 15.73
N ASN A 225 4.10 5.18 14.70
CA ASN A 225 4.34 4.58 13.37
C ASN A 225 4.66 3.06 13.40
N CYS A 226 4.20 2.35 14.41
CA CYS A 226 4.51 0.93 14.62
C CYS A 226 6.02 0.63 14.74
N GLU A 227 6.83 1.59 15.18
CA GLU A 227 8.26 1.41 15.40
C GLU A 227 8.53 0.92 16.84
N LYS A 228 9.56 0.06 16.99
CA LYS A 228 9.95 -0.42 18.31
C LYS A 228 10.44 0.73 19.19
N PRO A 229 9.81 0.97 20.35
CA PRO A 229 10.25 2.05 21.23
C PRO A 229 11.61 1.72 21.88
N GLU A 230 12.37 2.77 22.15
CA GLU A 230 13.66 2.64 22.83
C GLU A 230 13.51 1.96 24.19
N GLY A 231 14.45 1.09 24.54
CA GLY A 231 14.43 0.32 25.80
C GLY A 231 13.46 -0.85 25.82
N MET A 232 12.70 -1.12 24.77
CA MET A 232 11.85 -2.31 24.67
C MET A 232 12.70 -3.53 24.34
N CYS A 233 12.54 -4.62 25.10
CA CYS A 233 13.15 -5.91 24.84
C CYS A 233 12.75 -6.42 23.44
N GLN A 234 13.72 -6.91 22.67
CA GLN A 234 13.49 -7.40 21.30
C GLN A 234 12.51 -8.58 21.28
N SER A 235 12.68 -9.55 22.15
CA SER A 235 11.82 -10.73 22.24
C SER A 235 10.38 -10.36 22.65
N ALA A 236 10.20 -9.41 23.59
CA ALA A 236 8.89 -8.87 23.91
C ALA A 236 8.27 -8.16 22.71
N TRP A 237 9.05 -7.31 22.01
CA TRP A 237 8.57 -6.58 20.85
C TRP A 237 8.05 -7.50 19.75
N GLU A 238 8.78 -8.55 19.40
CA GLU A 238 8.38 -9.53 18.39
C GLU A 238 7.03 -10.18 18.71
N THR A 239 6.78 -10.44 20.00
CA THR A 239 5.51 -11.02 20.45
C THR A 239 4.35 -10.00 20.41
N LEU A 240 4.62 -8.74 20.76
CA LEU A 240 3.60 -7.69 20.86
C LEU A 240 3.29 -7.05 19.51
N TYR A 241 4.24 -7.01 18.59
CA TYR A 241 4.16 -6.25 17.34
C TYR A 241 2.91 -6.52 16.49
N PRO A 242 2.45 -7.76 16.26
CA PRO A 242 1.22 -8.01 15.49
C PRO A 242 0.00 -7.31 16.07
N PHE A 243 -0.12 -7.29 17.40
CA PHE A 243 -1.23 -6.63 18.11
C PHE A 243 -1.10 -5.11 18.10
N VAL A 244 0.13 -4.61 18.25
CA VAL A 244 0.43 -3.18 18.15
C VAL A 244 0.04 -2.66 16.78
N ARG A 245 0.42 -3.37 15.71
CA ARG A 245 0.09 -2.98 14.34
C ARG A 245 -1.42 -2.94 14.12
N GLU A 246 -2.13 -3.98 14.50
CA GLU A 246 -3.58 -4.05 14.31
C GLU A 246 -4.32 -2.95 15.08
N LEU A 247 -3.92 -2.67 16.33
CA LEU A 247 -4.48 -1.56 17.11
C LEU A 247 -4.18 -0.19 16.47
N ALA A 248 -2.96 -0.02 15.96
CA ALA A 248 -2.56 1.22 15.30
C ALA A 248 -3.37 1.47 14.02
N GLU A 249 -3.69 0.43 13.27
CA GLU A 249 -4.52 0.45 12.08
C GLU A 249 -6.03 0.61 12.40
N GLY A 250 -6.42 0.63 13.68
CA GLY A 250 -7.80 0.82 14.14
C GLY A 250 -8.57 -0.47 14.41
N GLY A 251 -7.91 -1.62 14.29
CA GLY A 251 -8.45 -2.92 14.67
C GLY A 251 -8.58 -3.11 16.19
N GLY A 252 -8.85 -4.34 16.60
CA GLY A 252 -9.02 -4.71 18.00
C GLY A 252 -9.90 -5.93 18.17
N ASN A 253 -10.60 -6.02 19.31
CA ASN A 253 -11.48 -7.13 19.67
C ASN A 253 -10.77 -8.49 19.67
N PHE A 254 -9.54 -8.51 20.15
CA PHE A 254 -8.74 -9.73 20.24
C PHE A 254 -9.38 -10.78 21.14
N PHE A 255 -9.10 -12.06 20.84
CA PHE A 255 -9.53 -13.19 21.63
C PHE A 255 -11.05 -13.26 21.81
N ASP A 256 -11.82 -13.01 20.73
CA ASP A 256 -13.29 -13.10 20.72
C ASP A 256 -13.97 -12.25 21.81
N GLY A 257 -13.45 -11.06 22.09
CA GLY A 257 -14.02 -10.12 23.06
C GLY A 257 -13.64 -10.37 24.51
N TRP A 258 -12.56 -11.06 24.81
CA TRP A 258 -12.07 -11.26 26.18
C TRP A 258 -11.67 -9.95 26.87
N MET A 259 -11.24 -8.95 26.08
CA MET A 259 -10.83 -7.67 26.63
C MET A 259 -12.04 -6.77 26.94
N ARG A 260 -12.08 -6.16 28.14
CA ARG A 260 -13.11 -5.16 28.50
C ARG A 260 -13.03 -3.92 27.60
N ASN A 261 -11.80 -3.50 27.23
CA ASN A 261 -11.57 -2.49 26.22
C ASN A 261 -11.30 -3.19 24.89
N PRO A 262 -12.18 -3.11 23.87
CA PRO A 262 -11.98 -3.78 22.60
C PRO A 262 -10.76 -3.28 21.83
N HIS A 263 -10.26 -2.07 22.13
CA HIS A 263 -9.05 -1.49 21.54
C HIS A 263 -7.83 -1.68 22.45
N SER A 264 -7.71 -2.86 23.04
CA SER A 264 -6.56 -3.25 23.87
C SER A 264 -6.29 -4.74 23.82
N ALA A 265 -5.11 -5.14 24.30
CA ALA A 265 -4.72 -6.53 24.49
C ALA A 265 -3.92 -6.70 25.80
N MET A 266 -4.10 -7.85 26.48
CA MET A 266 -3.23 -8.30 27.56
C MET A 266 -2.34 -9.38 27.00
N LEU A 267 -1.04 -9.13 26.91
CA LEU A 267 -0.06 -9.99 26.26
C LEU A 267 1.09 -10.32 27.20
N SER A 268 1.83 -11.39 26.94
CA SER A 268 3.05 -11.74 27.64
C SER A 268 4.20 -11.86 26.64
N CYS A 269 5.42 -11.55 27.07
CA CYS A 269 6.59 -11.95 26.30
C CYS A 269 6.72 -13.48 26.26
N ASN A 270 7.59 -13.97 25.41
CA ASN A 270 7.84 -15.42 25.23
C ASN A 270 8.91 -16.01 26.15
N ASP A 271 9.30 -15.30 27.23
CA ASP A 271 10.19 -15.85 28.26
C ASP A 271 9.40 -16.86 29.14
N GLY A 272 9.80 -18.12 29.09
CA GLY A 272 9.16 -19.19 29.82
C GLY A 272 9.54 -19.24 31.31
N PHE A 273 10.57 -18.53 31.72
CA PHE A 273 11.03 -18.53 33.14
C PHE A 273 10.63 -17.26 33.88
N ARG A 274 10.69 -16.10 33.16
CA ARG A 274 10.38 -14.78 33.73
C ARG A 274 9.44 -13.99 32.84
N PRO A 275 8.20 -14.50 32.61
CA PRO A 275 7.29 -13.81 31.71
C PRO A 275 6.89 -12.42 32.25
N VAL A 276 6.95 -11.44 31.37
CA VAL A 276 6.46 -10.08 31.64
C VAL A 276 5.12 -9.89 30.91
N SER A 277 4.09 -9.49 31.67
CA SER A 277 2.77 -9.20 31.12
C SER A 277 2.63 -7.71 30.80
N PHE A 278 2.16 -7.43 29.59
CA PHE A 278 1.96 -6.09 29.06
C PHE A 278 0.49 -5.83 28.77
N TYR A 279 0.01 -4.66 29.15
CA TYR A 279 -1.25 -4.12 28.67
C TYR A 279 -0.95 -3.16 27.52
N VAL A 280 -1.49 -3.51 26.36
CA VAL A 280 -1.31 -2.77 25.10
C VAL A 280 -2.65 -2.13 24.75
N GLU A 281 -2.68 -0.82 24.54
CA GLU A 281 -3.91 -0.08 24.27
C GLU A 281 -3.66 1.07 23.30
N VAL A 282 -4.72 1.49 22.59
CA VAL A 282 -4.69 2.76 21.85
C VAL A 282 -4.49 3.89 22.85
N ALA A 283 -3.46 4.71 22.63
CA ALA A 283 -3.25 5.90 23.43
C ALA A 283 -4.32 6.93 23.10
N ASP A 284 -5.19 7.26 24.05
CA ASP A 284 -6.05 8.43 23.95
C ASP A 284 -5.17 9.68 23.80
N ASN A 285 -5.64 10.68 23.07
CA ASN A 285 -4.92 11.93 22.81
C ASN A 285 -4.37 12.50 24.12
N ILE A 286 -3.05 12.34 24.33
CA ILE A 286 -2.29 13.06 25.37
C ILE A 286 -1.72 14.32 24.73
#